data_6dcaf74cf0b1e5746a1337b4147e779d
#
_entry.id   6dcaf74cf0b1e5746a1337b4147e779d
#
_cell.length_a   1.000
_cell.length_b   1.000
_cell.length_c   1.000
_cell.angle_alpha   90.00
_cell.angle_beta   90.00
_cell.angle_gamma   90.00
#
_symmetry.space_group_name_H-M   'P 1'
#
loop_
_entity.id
_entity.type
_entity.pdbx_description
1 polymer ?
#
loop_
_entity_poly.entity_id
_entity_poly.type
_entity_poly.pdbx_seq_one_letter_code
_entity_poly.pdbx_strand_id
1 'polypeptide(L)'
;MSLTKQKDILPSDVQPFYLLPQSWEKFQVARLIEKPILYLHFATNLICKSVTNLIATFVKYIFSIFNKENAEDLREFLSRRYYVIPSFIVFIIISLVDSYLISIGTFPEEWKLSIRQPIADGVKSLTINPGFIAFTKGLRAFVYLNLLRPLDTFLTHIPWWYTMSVFVAIGYFTVGLRFAIITALLLLFIGACGIWPQSMITLSSVLVSVVLCFAIGVPLGIIASYNQRFKEVLNVVLDAMQTLPYFCYLIPVLMFFGGGIVSAVLATVIYSIPPIIRLTALGLTQVSGTYSEVSRSFGGTLLQTLQKIKFPLAVPSLVIGFNQTVVMAFAMQIVTPLIGGKGLGLEVFNGLARSDTGRGLAAGIGIVLLAIIIDRITLAWTKKQRQALGLEAN
;
A
#
# COMPACT_ATOMS: atom_id res chain seq x y z
N MET A 1 -43.20 -34.45 16.23
CA MET A 1 -43.90 -33.64 15.25
C MET A 1 -42.84 -33.02 14.35
N SER A 2 -42.77 -33.50 13.11
CA SER A 2 -41.63 -33.19 12.21
C SER A 2 -41.68 -31.76 11.72
N LEU A 3 -40.51 -31.16 11.52
CA LEU A 3 -40.30 -29.78 11.03
C LEU A 3 -41.04 -29.45 9.72
N THR A 4 -41.57 -30.44 9.02
CA THR A 4 -42.36 -30.31 7.78
C THR A 4 -43.74 -29.73 7.96
N LYS A 5 -44.37 -29.80 9.16
CA LYS A 5 -45.71 -29.27 9.42
C LYS A 5 -45.72 -27.80 9.90
N GLN A 6 -44.59 -27.20 10.12
CA GLN A 6 -44.45 -25.80 10.61
C GLN A 6 -44.22 -24.78 9.50
N LYS A 7 -44.08 -25.24 8.24
CA LYS A 7 -43.92 -24.38 7.06
C LYS A 7 -45.16 -23.54 6.71
N ASP A 8 -46.37 -23.98 7.18
CA ASP A 8 -47.63 -23.37 6.79
C ASP A 8 -48.02 -22.15 7.64
N ILE A 9 -47.23 -21.76 8.63
CA ILE A 9 -47.54 -20.62 9.53
C ILE A 9 -46.68 -19.38 9.21
N LEU A 10 -45.68 -19.53 8.35
CA LEU A 10 -44.80 -18.39 7.96
C LEU A 10 -45.22 -17.88 6.57
N PRO A 11 -45.26 -16.54 6.35
CA PRO A 11 -45.48 -15.97 5.03
C PRO A 11 -44.44 -16.46 4.05
N SER A 12 -44.82 -16.67 2.80
CA SER A 12 -43.99 -17.24 1.71
C SER A 12 -42.69 -16.47 1.41
N ASP A 13 -42.57 -15.26 1.94
CA ASP A 13 -41.46 -14.34 1.66
C ASP A 13 -40.31 -14.43 2.68
N VAL A 14 -40.44 -15.26 3.72
CA VAL A 14 -39.40 -15.42 4.74
C VAL A 14 -38.64 -16.71 4.49
N GLN A 15 -37.46 -16.61 3.86
CA GLN A 15 -36.53 -17.73 3.85
C GLN A 15 -36.04 -18.02 5.27
N PRO A 16 -36.11 -19.27 5.76
CA PRO A 16 -35.61 -19.61 7.09
C PRO A 16 -34.11 -19.41 7.14
N PHE A 17 -33.68 -18.40 7.87
CA PHE A 17 -32.26 -18.18 8.17
C PHE A 17 -31.88 -19.21 9.24
N TYR A 18 -31.04 -20.18 8.93
CA TYR A 18 -30.49 -21.12 9.91
C TYR A 18 -29.47 -20.37 10.78
N LEU A 19 -29.94 -19.93 11.94
CA LEU A 19 -29.10 -19.20 12.92
C LEU A 19 -28.09 -20.11 13.64
N LEU A 20 -28.22 -21.42 13.51
CA LEU A 20 -27.37 -22.40 14.18
C LEU A 20 -26.81 -23.41 13.18
N PRO A 21 -25.56 -23.83 13.32
CA PRO A 21 -24.96 -24.89 12.48
C PRO A 21 -25.77 -26.19 12.61
N GLN A 22 -25.90 -26.94 11.52
CA GLN A 22 -26.65 -28.22 11.48
C GLN A 22 -26.17 -29.26 12.52
N SER A 23 -24.96 -29.14 13.02
CA SER A 23 -24.39 -29.98 14.09
C SER A 23 -25.09 -29.82 15.46
N TRP A 24 -25.80 -28.72 15.66
CA TRP A 24 -26.48 -28.40 16.93
C TRP A 24 -27.91 -28.86 17.02
N GLU A 25 -28.50 -29.37 15.92
CA GLU A 25 -29.88 -29.91 15.91
C GLU A 25 -30.11 -31.08 16.90
N LYS A 26 -29.04 -31.74 17.35
CA LYS A 26 -29.11 -32.87 18.29
C LYS A 26 -29.32 -32.47 19.74
N PHE A 27 -29.19 -31.20 20.11
CA PHE A 27 -29.38 -30.74 21.49
C PHE A 27 -30.78 -30.21 21.71
N GLN A 28 -31.50 -30.79 22.67
CA GLN A 28 -32.87 -30.35 23.05
C GLN A 28 -32.92 -28.88 23.47
N VAL A 29 -31.84 -28.33 24.03
CA VAL A 29 -31.74 -26.93 24.45
C VAL A 29 -31.77 -25.98 23.24
N ALA A 30 -31.21 -26.37 22.08
CA ALA A 30 -31.23 -25.56 20.88
C ALA A 30 -32.64 -25.29 20.37
N ARG A 31 -33.54 -26.28 20.49
CA ARG A 31 -34.97 -26.13 20.10
C ARG A 31 -35.78 -25.19 21.00
N LEU A 32 -35.38 -25.04 22.27
CA LEU A 32 -36.02 -24.11 23.21
C LEU A 32 -35.67 -22.65 22.96
N ILE A 33 -34.45 -22.42 22.42
CA ILE A 33 -33.91 -21.08 22.15
C ILE A 33 -34.31 -20.61 20.74
N GLU A 34 -34.38 -21.53 19.78
CA GLU A 34 -34.65 -21.22 18.36
C GLU A 34 -36.01 -20.55 18.14
N LYS A 35 -37.09 -21.04 18.82
CA LYS A 35 -38.44 -20.45 18.69
C LYS A 35 -38.51 -18.99 19.14
N PRO A 36 -38.08 -18.62 20.35
CA PRO A 36 -38.14 -17.22 20.78
C PRO A 36 -37.25 -16.30 19.91
N ILE A 37 -36.10 -16.79 19.44
CA ILE A 37 -35.22 -16.00 18.54
C ILE A 37 -35.94 -15.80 17.19
N LEU A 38 -36.60 -16.81 16.64
CA LEU A 38 -37.35 -16.69 15.39
C LEU A 38 -38.53 -15.70 15.51
N TYR A 39 -39.26 -15.74 16.62
CA TYR A 39 -40.36 -14.78 16.91
C TYR A 39 -39.79 -13.36 17.13
N LEU A 40 -38.69 -13.23 17.82
CA LEU A 40 -38.03 -11.94 18.01
C LEU A 40 -37.55 -11.35 16.67
N HIS A 41 -36.97 -12.19 15.82
CA HIS A 41 -36.53 -11.79 14.48
C HIS A 41 -37.72 -11.39 13.58
N PHE A 42 -38.82 -12.12 13.65
CA PHE A 42 -40.04 -11.78 12.91
C PHE A 42 -40.69 -10.47 13.41
N ALA A 43 -40.75 -10.27 14.73
CA ALA A 43 -41.29 -9.05 15.33
C ALA A 43 -40.37 -7.83 15.02
N THR A 44 -39.10 -7.99 15.14
CA THR A 44 -38.14 -6.91 14.78
C THR A 44 -38.18 -6.57 13.31
N ASN A 45 -38.36 -7.57 12.44
CA ASN A 45 -38.50 -7.39 10.99
C ASN A 45 -39.77 -6.58 10.65
N LEU A 46 -40.92 -6.92 11.30
CA LEU A 46 -42.18 -6.22 11.10
C LEU A 46 -42.10 -4.76 11.58
N ILE A 47 -41.53 -4.54 12.76
CA ILE A 47 -41.36 -3.20 13.35
C ILE A 47 -40.39 -2.37 12.48
N CYS A 48 -39.24 -2.93 12.08
CA CYS A 48 -38.30 -2.26 11.21
C CYS A 48 -38.90 -1.85 9.87
N LYS A 49 -39.67 -2.74 9.25
CA LYS A 49 -40.40 -2.47 7.99
C LYS A 49 -41.44 -1.36 8.14
N SER A 50 -42.16 -1.35 9.24
CA SER A 50 -43.17 -0.33 9.53
C SER A 50 -42.55 1.05 9.77
N VAL A 51 -41.50 1.12 10.59
CA VAL A 51 -40.75 2.37 10.88
C VAL A 51 -40.13 2.92 9.62
N THR A 52 -39.50 2.06 8.81
CA THR A 52 -38.85 2.52 7.55
C THR A 52 -39.87 3.02 6.55
N ASN A 53 -41.04 2.36 6.43
CA ASN A 53 -42.11 2.82 5.54
C ASN A 53 -42.67 4.17 5.99
N LEU A 54 -42.81 4.39 7.31
CA LEU A 54 -43.25 5.69 7.87
C LEU A 54 -42.24 6.79 7.54
N ILE A 55 -40.95 6.53 7.76
CA ILE A 55 -39.86 7.49 7.45
C ILE A 55 -39.76 7.74 5.95
N ALA A 56 -39.83 6.68 5.13
CA ALA A 56 -39.78 6.80 3.68
C ALA A 56 -40.98 7.63 3.14
N THR A 57 -42.14 7.47 3.75
CA THR A 57 -43.35 8.26 3.41
C THR A 57 -43.17 9.73 3.81
N PHE A 58 -42.61 9.99 4.99
CA PHE A 58 -42.33 11.34 5.46
C PHE A 58 -41.26 12.04 4.60
N VAL A 59 -40.17 11.32 4.26
CA VAL A 59 -39.10 11.81 3.36
C VAL A 59 -39.69 12.08 1.98
N LYS A 60 -40.54 11.19 1.44
CA LYS A 60 -41.24 11.45 0.17
C LYS A 60 -42.07 12.73 0.23
N TYR A 61 -42.81 12.94 1.33
CA TYR A 61 -43.62 14.15 1.52
C TYR A 61 -42.74 15.44 1.51
N ILE A 62 -41.62 15.44 2.20
CA ILE A 62 -40.70 16.57 2.19
C ILE A 62 -40.07 16.78 0.80
N PHE A 63 -39.56 15.72 0.16
CA PHE A 63 -38.96 15.82 -1.17
C PHE A 63 -39.99 16.17 -2.27
N SER A 64 -41.24 15.79 -2.14
CA SER A 64 -42.29 16.16 -3.10
C SER A 64 -42.55 17.67 -3.16
N ILE A 65 -42.16 18.40 -2.10
CA ILE A 65 -42.23 19.86 -2.06
C ILE A 65 -41.14 20.48 -2.95
N PHE A 66 -40.01 19.79 -3.08
CA PHE A 66 -38.83 20.31 -3.79
C PHE A 66 -38.61 19.70 -5.20
N ASN A 67 -38.92 18.42 -5.39
CA ASN A 67 -38.77 17.76 -6.68
C ASN A 67 -39.53 16.42 -6.75
N LYS A 68 -40.59 16.35 -7.60
CA LYS A 68 -41.55 15.24 -7.64
C LYS A 68 -40.93 13.94 -8.20
N GLU A 69 -40.04 14.02 -9.16
CA GLU A 69 -39.45 12.87 -9.87
C GLU A 69 -38.52 12.03 -9.00
N ASN A 70 -37.70 12.68 -8.15
CA ASN A 70 -36.73 11.97 -7.30
C ASN A 70 -37.33 11.40 -6.02
N ALA A 71 -38.55 11.76 -5.67
CA ALA A 71 -39.20 11.31 -4.42
C ALA A 71 -39.67 9.84 -4.46
N GLU A 72 -40.00 9.31 -5.65
CA GLU A 72 -40.40 7.91 -5.79
C GLU A 72 -39.21 6.96 -5.78
N ASP A 73 -38.14 7.32 -6.48
CA ASP A 73 -36.89 6.57 -6.50
C ASP A 73 -36.26 6.48 -5.09
N LEU A 74 -36.31 7.58 -4.33
CA LEU A 74 -35.81 7.59 -2.97
C LEU A 74 -36.63 6.71 -2.03
N ARG A 75 -37.97 6.69 -2.19
CA ARG A 75 -38.85 5.81 -1.42
C ARG A 75 -38.56 4.34 -1.74
N GLU A 76 -38.36 4.00 -3.01
CA GLU A 76 -38.05 2.63 -3.42
C GLU A 76 -36.69 2.18 -2.89
N PHE A 77 -35.69 3.05 -2.97
CA PHE A 77 -34.35 2.80 -2.40
C PHE A 77 -34.39 2.56 -0.88
N LEU A 78 -35.11 3.38 -0.13
CA LEU A 78 -35.21 3.27 1.32
C LEU A 78 -36.06 2.01 1.72
N SER A 79 -37.08 1.68 0.95
CA SER A 79 -37.91 0.48 1.21
C SER A 79 -37.14 -0.83 0.95
N ARG A 80 -36.21 -0.86 0.02
CA ARG A 80 -35.33 -2.03 -0.25
C ARG A 80 -34.33 -2.30 0.88
N ARG A 81 -33.99 -1.30 1.67
CA ARG A 81 -33.00 -1.39 2.78
C ARG A 81 -33.64 -1.06 4.13
N TYR A 82 -34.78 -1.60 4.39
CA TYR A 82 -35.63 -1.28 5.56
C TYR A 82 -34.96 -1.52 6.94
N TYR A 83 -33.87 -2.26 7.00
CA TYR A 83 -33.11 -2.43 8.25
C TYR A 83 -32.16 -1.31 8.57
N VAL A 84 -31.66 -0.58 7.58
CA VAL A 84 -30.56 0.39 7.76
C VAL A 84 -31.02 1.59 8.58
N ILE A 85 -32.19 2.14 8.28
CA ILE A 85 -32.69 3.33 8.95
C ILE A 85 -33.07 3.04 10.42
N PRO A 86 -33.85 2.00 10.74
CA PRO A 86 -34.13 1.66 12.14
C PRO A 86 -32.87 1.30 12.93
N SER A 87 -31.92 0.59 12.34
CA SER A 87 -30.65 0.28 12.99
C SER A 87 -29.86 1.55 13.32
N PHE A 88 -29.84 2.52 12.42
CA PHE A 88 -29.17 3.80 12.64
C PHE A 88 -29.88 4.64 13.73
N ILE A 89 -31.21 4.64 13.75
CA ILE A 89 -31.99 5.31 14.79
C ILE A 89 -31.74 4.65 16.16
N VAL A 90 -31.76 3.33 16.23
CA VAL A 90 -31.47 2.58 17.47
C VAL A 90 -30.05 2.87 17.93
N PHE A 91 -29.08 2.89 17.02
CA PHE A 91 -27.70 3.25 17.34
C PHE A 91 -27.58 4.67 17.89
N ILE A 92 -28.28 5.66 17.28
CA ILE A 92 -28.28 7.03 17.78
C ILE A 92 -28.92 7.11 19.18
N ILE A 93 -30.06 6.42 19.40
CA ILE A 93 -30.74 6.40 20.70
C ILE A 93 -29.83 5.77 21.75
N ILE A 94 -29.21 4.62 21.47
CA ILE A 94 -28.25 3.98 22.39
C ILE A 94 -27.06 4.91 22.68
N SER A 95 -26.53 5.57 21.67
CA SER A 95 -25.41 6.52 21.81
C SER A 95 -25.78 7.73 22.67
N LEU A 96 -27.00 8.25 22.53
CA LEU A 96 -27.50 9.35 23.33
C LEU A 96 -27.77 8.90 24.79
N VAL A 97 -28.36 7.73 24.99
CA VAL A 97 -28.58 7.14 26.32
C VAL A 97 -27.24 6.89 27.02
N ASP A 98 -26.27 6.35 26.30
CA ASP A 98 -24.91 6.15 26.85
C ASP A 98 -24.25 7.47 27.24
N SER A 99 -24.32 8.47 26.36
CA SER A 99 -23.69 9.78 26.60
C SER A 99 -24.30 10.55 27.79
N TYR A 100 -25.63 10.42 28.01
CA TYR A 100 -26.33 11.24 29.03
C TYR A 100 -26.66 10.49 30.33
N LEU A 101 -26.82 9.16 30.30
CA LEU A 101 -27.34 8.39 31.45
C LEU A 101 -26.36 7.35 32.02
N ILE A 102 -25.56 6.72 31.20
CA ILE A 102 -24.83 5.51 31.60
C ILE A 102 -23.31 5.70 31.59
N SER A 103 -22.81 6.60 30.75
CA SER A 103 -21.35 6.88 30.60
C SER A 103 -20.47 5.63 30.38
N ILE A 104 -21.02 4.60 29.68
CA ILE A 104 -20.27 3.39 29.29
C ILE A 104 -19.34 3.70 28.11
N GLY A 105 -19.42 4.91 27.50
CA GLY A 105 -18.73 5.30 26.27
C GLY A 105 -17.21 5.21 26.31
N THR A 106 -16.62 4.98 27.47
CA THR A 106 -15.18 4.67 27.58
C THR A 106 -14.98 3.16 27.55
N PHE A 107 -14.07 2.69 26.68
CA PHE A 107 -13.71 1.28 26.65
C PHE A 107 -13.23 0.83 28.05
N PRO A 108 -13.78 -0.27 28.63
CA PRO A 108 -13.44 -0.72 29.97
C PRO A 108 -11.94 -0.88 30.17
N GLU A 109 -11.39 -0.31 31.23
CA GLU A 109 -9.94 -0.37 31.53
C GLU A 109 -9.43 -1.81 31.65
N GLU A 110 -10.26 -2.71 32.19
CA GLU A 110 -9.96 -4.13 32.36
C GLU A 110 -9.77 -4.88 31.04
N TRP A 111 -10.36 -4.38 29.95
CA TRP A 111 -10.26 -4.97 28.62
C TRP A 111 -9.13 -4.35 27.79
N LYS A 112 -8.44 -3.33 28.30
CA LYS A 112 -7.31 -2.71 27.62
C LYS A 112 -6.11 -3.64 27.63
N LEU A 113 -5.78 -4.21 26.48
CA LEU A 113 -4.54 -4.95 26.30
C LEU A 113 -3.36 -3.96 26.28
N SER A 114 -2.51 -4.01 27.29
CA SER A 114 -1.28 -3.21 27.35
C SER A 114 -0.23 -3.77 26.37
N ILE A 115 -0.42 -3.54 25.08
CA ILE A 115 0.53 -3.96 24.02
C ILE A 115 1.80 -3.09 24.03
N ARG A 116 1.71 -1.88 24.59
CA ARG A 116 2.81 -0.91 24.58
C ARG A 116 4.04 -1.43 25.34
N GLN A 117 3.84 -2.00 26.54
CA GLN A 117 4.93 -2.48 27.38
C GLN A 117 5.71 -3.63 26.73
N PRO A 118 5.08 -4.75 26.30
CA PRO A 118 5.78 -5.87 25.65
C PRO A 118 6.55 -5.46 24.40
N ILE A 119 5.99 -4.55 23.59
CA ILE A 119 6.69 -4.03 22.40
C ILE A 119 7.91 -3.21 22.81
N ALA A 120 7.76 -2.30 23.79
CA ALA A 120 8.86 -1.47 24.27
C ALA A 120 10.00 -2.32 24.86
N ASP A 121 9.67 -3.34 25.67
CA ASP A 121 10.64 -4.25 26.26
C ASP A 121 11.32 -5.13 25.23
N GLY A 122 10.59 -5.62 24.23
CA GLY A 122 11.15 -6.36 23.10
C GLY A 122 12.13 -5.53 22.28
N VAL A 123 11.78 -4.30 21.94
CA VAL A 123 12.68 -3.37 21.23
C VAL A 123 13.91 -3.04 22.08
N LYS A 124 13.70 -2.77 23.38
CA LYS A 124 14.80 -2.48 24.30
C LYS A 124 15.78 -3.65 24.43
N SER A 125 15.28 -4.88 24.54
CA SER A 125 16.13 -6.08 24.62
C SER A 125 16.97 -6.25 23.35
N LEU A 126 16.42 -5.97 22.16
CA LEU A 126 17.16 -5.99 20.91
C LEU A 126 18.22 -4.89 20.83
N THR A 127 17.86 -3.65 21.23
CA THR A 127 18.77 -2.50 21.16
C THR A 127 19.93 -2.56 22.18
N ILE A 128 19.82 -3.38 23.22
CA ILE A 128 20.90 -3.60 24.19
C ILE A 128 21.79 -4.78 23.78
N ASN A 129 21.32 -5.68 22.92
CA ASN A 129 22.09 -6.86 22.51
C ASN A 129 23.33 -6.46 21.72
N PRO A 130 24.56 -6.83 22.18
CA PRO A 130 25.80 -6.43 21.53
C PRO A 130 25.92 -6.91 20.08
N GLY A 131 25.43 -8.12 19.78
CA GLY A 131 25.42 -8.67 18.43
C GLY A 131 24.51 -7.88 17.49
N PHE A 132 23.32 -7.50 17.96
CA PHE A 132 22.39 -6.67 17.18
C PHE A 132 22.96 -5.25 16.96
N ILE A 133 23.59 -4.66 17.96
CA ILE A 133 24.26 -3.36 17.83
C ILE A 133 25.41 -3.43 16.80
N ALA A 134 26.23 -4.47 16.85
CA ALA A 134 27.31 -4.66 15.88
C ALA A 134 26.77 -4.81 14.47
N PHE A 135 25.71 -5.59 14.29
CA PHE A 135 25.03 -5.78 12.99
C PHE A 135 24.47 -4.46 12.45
N THR A 136 23.69 -3.70 13.24
CA THR A 136 23.08 -2.44 12.80
C THR A 136 24.12 -1.37 12.50
N LYS A 137 25.19 -1.27 13.31
CA LYS A 137 26.33 -0.38 13.04
C LYS A 137 27.08 -0.80 11.77
N GLY A 138 27.33 -2.10 11.59
CA GLY A 138 27.98 -2.65 10.40
C GLY A 138 27.19 -2.38 9.13
N LEU A 139 25.88 -2.67 9.14
CA LEU A 139 25.00 -2.39 8.01
C LEU A 139 24.94 -0.90 7.69
N ARG A 140 24.82 -0.06 8.71
CA ARG A 140 24.83 1.39 8.55
C ARG A 140 26.15 1.90 7.93
N ALA A 141 27.29 1.41 8.42
CA ALA A 141 28.60 1.75 7.89
C ALA A 141 28.76 1.27 6.44
N PHE A 142 28.34 0.05 6.14
CA PHE A 142 28.38 -0.50 4.79
C PHE A 142 27.57 0.33 3.80
N VAL A 143 26.31 0.61 4.10
CA VAL A 143 25.43 1.41 3.23
C VAL A 143 25.98 2.82 3.05
N TYR A 144 26.49 3.44 4.13
CA TYR A 144 27.03 4.79 4.05
C TYR A 144 28.32 4.86 3.24
N LEU A 145 29.29 4.03 3.59
CA LEU A 145 30.65 4.16 3.02
C LEU A 145 30.75 3.62 1.58
N ASN A 146 30.03 2.52 1.28
CA ASN A 146 30.19 1.85 -0.01
C ASN A 146 29.13 2.24 -1.05
N LEU A 147 27.96 2.73 -0.62
CA LEU A 147 26.88 3.04 -1.53
C LEU A 147 26.51 4.53 -1.55
N LEU A 148 26.17 5.08 -0.38
CA LEU A 148 25.61 6.43 -0.32
C LEU A 148 26.65 7.50 -0.50
N ARG A 149 27.73 7.48 0.28
CA ARG A 149 28.79 8.50 0.24
C ARG A 149 29.46 8.64 -1.15
N PRO A 150 29.86 7.55 -1.83
CA PRO A 150 30.45 7.67 -3.16
C PRO A 150 29.49 8.31 -4.16
N LEU A 151 28.22 7.87 -4.17
CA LEU A 151 27.24 8.37 -5.10
C LEU A 151 26.83 9.83 -4.79
N ASP A 152 26.66 10.16 -3.52
CA ASP A 152 26.34 11.52 -3.07
C ASP A 152 27.47 12.49 -3.42
N THR A 153 28.71 12.12 -3.09
CA THR A 153 29.91 12.90 -3.44
C THR A 153 30.03 13.06 -4.96
N PHE A 154 29.81 11.99 -5.71
CA PHE A 154 29.87 12.03 -7.17
C PHE A 154 28.83 13.00 -7.74
N LEU A 155 27.55 12.86 -7.38
CA LEU A 155 26.47 13.69 -7.91
C LEU A 155 26.54 15.16 -7.47
N THR A 156 27.06 15.44 -6.28
CA THR A 156 27.15 16.81 -5.75
C THR A 156 28.38 17.58 -6.23
N HIS A 157 29.50 16.89 -6.57
CA HIS A 157 30.72 17.55 -7.02
C HIS A 157 30.85 17.65 -8.54
N ILE A 158 30.08 16.84 -9.27
CA ILE A 158 30.07 16.93 -10.74
C ILE A 158 29.44 18.26 -11.17
N PRO A 159 29.95 18.93 -12.21
CA PRO A 159 29.34 20.11 -12.78
C PRO A 159 27.86 19.83 -13.20
N TRP A 160 26.96 20.76 -12.90
CA TRP A 160 25.53 20.61 -13.17
C TRP A 160 25.22 20.31 -14.65
N TRP A 161 25.95 20.90 -15.57
CA TRP A 161 25.79 20.70 -17.01
C TRP A 161 26.11 19.26 -17.43
N TYR A 162 27.07 18.60 -16.75
CA TYR A 162 27.40 17.20 -17.03
C TYR A 162 26.26 16.27 -16.62
N THR A 163 25.77 16.40 -15.40
CA THR A 163 24.60 15.62 -14.91
C THR A 163 23.40 15.85 -15.81
N MET A 164 23.12 17.09 -16.17
CA MET A 164 22.03 17.44 -17.09
C MET A 164 22.23 16.75 -18.46
N SER A 165 23.44 16.82 -19.04
CA SER A 165 23.74 16.19 -20.33
C SER A 165 23.53 14.67 -20.29
N VAL A 166 23.88 14.00 -19.20
CA VAL A 166 23.66 12.55 -19.03
C VAL A 166 22.15 12.24 -19.04
N PHE A 167 21.33 12.96 -18.26
CA PHE A 167 19.88 12.73 -18.25
C PHE A 167 19.24 13.04 -19.59
N VAL A 168 19.67 14.11 -20.27
CA VAL A 168 19.18 14.49 -21.60
C VAL A 168 19.56 13.41 -22.63
N ALA A 169 20.81 12.91 -22.59
CA ALA A 169 21.24 11.83 -23.47
C ALA A 169 20.43 10.54 -23.23
N ILE A 170 20.27 10.13 -21.96
CA ILE A 170 19.44 8.96 -21.63
C ILE A 170 18.00 9.17 -22.14
N GLY A 171 17.41 10.34 -21.91
CA GLY A 171 16.08 10.68 -22.41
C GLY A 171 15.98 10.63 -23.92
N TYR A 172 16.99 11.11 -24.64
CA TYR A 172 17.07 11.06 -26.09
C TYR A 172 17.09 9.63 -26.63
N PHE A 173 17.97 8.79 -26.10
CA PHE A 173 18.12 7.41 -26.56
C PHE A 173 16.95 6.49 -26.14
N THR A 174 16.25 6.81 -25.06
CA THR A 174 15.15 5.97 -24.56
C THR A 174 13.80 6.37 -25.14
N VAL A 175 13.47 7.66 -25.11
CA VAL A 175 12.15 8.21 -25.46
C VAL A 175 12.18 8.97 -26.79
N GLY A 176 13.24 9.79 -27.02
CA GLY A 176 13.42 10.59 -28.22
C GLY A 176 13.65 12.07 -27.97
N LEU A 177 13.85 12.84 -29.06
CA LEU A 177 14.27 14.25 -29.01
C LEU A 177 13.30 15.16 -28.21
N ARG A 178 11.99 14.98 -28.38
CA ARG A 178 10.98 15.80 -27.65
C ARG A 178 11.14 15.67 -26.16
N PHE A 179 11.30 14.46 -25.67
CA PHE A 179 11.47 14.21 -24.24
C PHE A 179 12.84 14.69 -23.73
N ALA A 180 13.91 14.58 -24.54
CA ALA A 180 15.22 15.12 -24.20
C ALA A 180 15.17 16.64 -23.96
N ILE A 181 14.45 17.38 -24.81
CA ILE A 181 14.24 18.83 -24.64
C ILE A 181 13.45 19.10 -23.35
N ILE A 182 12.36 18.35 -23.11
CA ILE A 182 11.57 18.50 -21.87
C ILE A 182 12.44 18.23 -20.65
N THR A 183 13.25 17.17 -20.65
CA THR A 183 14.16 16.83 -19.54
C THR A 183 15.15 17.96 -19.28
N ALA A 184 15.74 18.55 -20.35
CA ALA A 184 16.62 19.70 -20.23
C ALA A 184 15.94 20.88 -19.57
N LEU A 185 14.72 21.23 -20.00
CA LEU A 185 13.94 22.35 -19.44
C LEU A 185 13.57 22.08 -17.96
N LEU A 186 13.15 20.87 -17.59
CA LEU A 186 12.81 20.54 -16.22
C LEU A 186 14.04 20.59 -15.30
N LEU A 187 15.20 20.13 -15.73
CA LEU A 187 16.43 20.20 -14.95
C LEU A 187 16.97 21.64 -14.86
N LEU A 188 16.85 22.43 -15.94
CA LEU A 188 17.17 23.86 -15.90
C LEU A 188 16.26 24.61 -14.91
N PHE A 189 14.99 24.28 -14.86
CA PHE A 189 14.05 24.84 -13.89
C PHE A 189 14.49 24.52 -12.45
N ILE A 190 14.86 23.27 -12.15
CA ILE A 190 15.40 22.88 -10.83
C ILE A 190 16.66 23.71 -10.48
N GLY A 191 17.56 23.91 -11.44
CA GLY A 191 18.73 24.75 -11.27
C GLY A 191 18.40 26.21 -11.03
N ALA A 192 17.47 26.78 -11.81
CA ALA A 192 17.02 28.17 -11.68
C ALA A 192 16.32 28.45 -10.33
N CYS A 193 15.64 27.46 -9.76
CA CYS A 193 15.07 27.56 -8.41
C CYS A 193 16.11 27.49 -7.28
N GLY A 194 17.40 27.28 -7.58
CA GLY A 194 18.47 27.22 -6.58
C GLY A 194 18.48 25.95 -5.71
N ILE A 195 17.70 24.93 -6.09
CA ILE A 195 17.55 23.67 -5.33
C ILE A 195 18.36 22.51 -5.93
N TRP A 196 19.32 22.79 -6.80
CA TRP A 196 20.14 21.79 -7.47
C TRP A 196 20.91 20.86 -6.51
N PRO A 197 21.66 21.36 -5.52
CA PRO A 197 22.40 20.49 -4.60
C PRO A 197 21.47 19.55 -3.82
N GLN A 198 20.34 20.05 -3.33
CA GLN A 198 19.35 19.26 -2.60
C GLN A 198 18.71 18.19 -3.50
N SER A 199 18.54 18.50 -4.78
CA SER A 199 18.04 17.56 -5.79
C SER A 199 19.02 16.42 -6.02
N MET A 200 20.31 16.67 -6.07
CA MET A 200 21.33 15.63 -6.23
C MET A 200 21.44 14.74 -4.98
N ILE A 201 21.33 15.30 -3.78
CA ILE A 201 21.26 14.52 -2.53
C ILE A 201 20.02 13.61 -2.50
N THR A 202 18.86 14.13 -2.93
CA THR A 202 17.64 13.32 -3.03
C THR A 202 17.82 12.20 -4.05
N LEU A 203 18.38 12.52 -5.20
CA LEU A 203 18.63 11.54 -6.26
C LEU A 203 19.57 10.43 -5.79
N SER A 204 20.66 10.77 -5.08
CA SER A 204 21.59 9.78 -4.53
C SER A 204 20.90 8.85 -3.52
N SER A 205 20.09 9.40 -2.62
CA SER A 205 19.36 8.63 -1.61
C SER A 205 18.33 7.69 -2.26
N VAL A 206 17.58 8.17 -3.26
CA VAL A 206 16.60 7.37 -4.00
C VAL A 206 17.28 6.27 -4.79
N LEU A 207 18.34 6.57 -5.54
CA LEU A 207 19.07 5.57 -6.32
C LEU A 207 19.64 4.45 -5.44
N VAL A 208 20.28 4.79 -4.32
CA VAL A 208 20.77 3.79 -3.35
C VAL A 208 19.63 2.94 -2.81
N SER A 209 18.51 3.57 -2.43
CA SER A 209 17.34 2.85 -1.94
C SER A 209 16.79 1.87 -2.98
N VAL A 210 16.66 2.30 -4.23
CA VAL A 210 16.17 1.48 -5.34
C VAL A 210 17.11 0.32 -5.66
N VAL A 211 18.43 0.56 -5.66
CA VAL A 211 19.44 -0.50 -5.84
C VAL A 211 19.32 -1.56 -4.74
N LEU A 212 19.15 -1.14 -3.48
CA LEU A 212 18.96 -2.06 -2.36
C LEU A 212 17.64 -2.81 -2.47
N CYS A 213 16.54 -2.13 -2.88
CA CYS A 213 15.25 -2.79 -3.14
C CYS A 213 15.39 -3.86 -4.23
N PHE A 214 16.15 -3.58 -5.28
CA PHE A 214 16.36 -4.51 -6.36
C PHE A 214 17.22 -5.71 -5.91
N ALA A 215 18.32 -5.43 -5.20
CA ALA A 215 19.25 -6.44 -4.70
C ALA A 215 18.58 -7.43 -3.73
N ILE A 216 17.62 -6.97 -2.92
CA ILE A 216 16.87 -7.81 -1.98
C ILE A 216 15.59 -8.34 -2.60
N GLY A 217 14.84 -7.49 -3.30
CA GLY A 217 13.49 -7.79 -3.79
C GLY A 217 13.47 -8.79 -4.92
N VAL A 218 14.41 -8.71 -5.87
CA VAL A 218 14.47 -9.67 -6.99
C VAL A 218 14.76 -11.10 -6.50
N PRO A 219 15.76 -11.38 -5.64
CA PRO A 219 15.96 -12.70 -5.08
C PRO A 219 14.76 -13.24 -4.31
N LEU A 220 14.11 -12.41 -3.48
CA LEU A 220 12.90 -12.80 -2.75
C LEU A 220 11.74 -13.12 -3.72
N GLY A 221 11.57 -12.33 -4.78
CA GLY A 221 10.58 -12.59 -5.82
C GLY A 221 10.86 -13.88 -6.59
N ILE A 222 12.12 -14.18 -6.88
CA ILE A 222 12.53 -15.45 -7.50
C ILE A 222 12.17 -16.62 -6.57
N ILE A 223 12.53 -16.58 -5.30
CA ILE A 223 12.19 -17.63 -4.33
C ILE A 223 10.66 -17.82 -4.25
N ALA A 224 9.90 -16.72 -4.19
CA ALA A 224 8.44 -16.74 -4.16
C ALA A 224 7.84 -17.37 -5.44
N SER A 225 8.48 -17.21 -6.60
CA SER A 225 8.00 -17.80 -7.85
C SER A 225 8.11 -19.33 -7.90
N TYR A 226 9.01 -19.93 -7.13
CA TYR A 226 9.23 -21.37 -7.07
C TYR A 226 8.59 -22.07 -5.87
N ASN A 227 8.25 -21.31 -4.81
CA ASN A 227 7.68 -21.88 -3.57
C ASN A 227 6.35 -21.20 -3.24
N GLN A 228 5.24 -21.90 -3.51
CA GLN A 228 3.89 -21.37 -3.30
C GLN A 228 3.60 -21.03 -1.82
N ARG A 229 4.05 -21.86 -0.87
CA ARG A 229 3.85 -21.59 0.58
C ARG A 229 4.58 -20.32 1.01
N PHE A 230 5.83 -20.18 0.55
CA PHE A 230 6.60 -18.95 0.80
C PHE A 230 5.93 -17.71 0.20
N LYS A 231 5.42 -17.82 -1.03
CA LYS A 231 4.68 -16.76 -1.72
C LYS A 231 3.43 -16.31 -0.94
N GLU A 232 2.67 -17.27 -0.40
CA GLU A 232 1.46 -16.95 0.38
C GLU A 232 1.80 -16.19 1.66
N VAL A 233 2.76 -16.65 2.45
CA VAL A 233 3.22 -15.95 3.66
C VAL A 233 3.80 -14.59 3.32
N LEU A 234 4.65 -14.53 2.27
CA LEU A 234 5.27 -13.28 1.84
C LEU A 234 4.21 -12.25 1.40
N ASN A 235 3.17 -12.67 0.67
CA ASN A 235 2.11 -11.78 0.24
C ASN A 235 1.38 -11.13 1.42
N VAL A 236 1.08 -11.89 2.50
CA VAL A 236 0.46 -11.32 3.71
C VAL A 236 1.36 -10.25 4.32
N VAL A 237 2.68 -10.49 4.39
CA VAL A 237 3.64 -9.49 4.88
C VAL A 237 3.67 -8.26 3.97
N LEU A 238 3.73 -8.46 2.66
CA LEU A 238 3.75 -7.36 1.69
C LEU A 238 2.45 -6.57 1.69
N ASP A 239 1.29 -7.23 1.90
CA ASP A 239 -0.01 -6.55 2.06
C ASP A 239 -0.01 -5.67 3.32
N ALA A 240 0.45 -6.20 4.45
CA ALA A 240 0.61 -5.43 5.67
C ALA A 240 1.55 -4.24 5.48
N MET A 241 2.69 -4.46 4.77
CA MET A 241 3.62 -3.38 4.45
C MET A 241 3.00 -2.29 3.57
N GLN A 242 2.10 -2.60 2.64
CA GLN A 242 1.47 -1.59 1.77
C GLN A 242 0.29 -0.87 2.43
N THR A 243 -0.34 -1.47 3.44
CA THR A 243 -1.46 -0.86 4.18
C THR A 243 -1.00 0.04 5.32
N LEU A 244 0.18 -0.21 5.88
CA LEU A 244 0.73 0.61 6.94
C LEU A 244 1.06 2.03 6.44
N PRO A 245 0.65 3.09 7.17
CA PRO A 245 1.08 4.45 6.86
C PRO A 245 2.61 4.58 6.87
N TYR A 246 3.16 5.30 5.90
CA TYR A 246 4.61 5.46 5.74
C TYR A 246 5.33 6.00 6.97
N PHE A 247 4.68 6.79 7.80
CA PHE A 247 5.23 7.26 9.09
C PHE A 247 5.57 6.12 10.06
N CYS A 248 4.80 5.01 10.02
CA CYS A 248 5.02 3.88 10.92
C CYS A 248 6.38 3.21 10.70
N TYR A 249 6.95 3.30 9.49
CA TYR A 249 8.26 2.73 9.19
C TYR A 249 9.41 3.52 9.79
N LEU A 250 9.22 4.82 10.04
CA LEU A 250 10.26 5.67 10.60
C LEU A 250 10.60 5.25 12.03
N ILE A 251 9.60 4.82 12.82
CA ILE A 251 9.78 4.50 14.24
C ILE A 251 10.78 3.35 14.45
N PRO A 252 10.56 2.13 13.90
CA PRO A 252 11.50 1.02 14.10
C PRO A 252 12.87 1.31 13.48
N VAL A 253 12.93 1.98 12.32
CA VAL A 253 14.20 2.32 11.70
C VAL A 253 14.98 3.30 12.56
N LEU A 254 14.33 4.32 13.12
CA LEU A 254 14.97 5.27 14.04
C LEU A 254 15.48 4.56 15.30
N MET A 255 14.71 3.64 15.86
CA MET A 255 15.07 2.91 17.07
C MET A 255 16.26 1.96 16.87
N PHE A 256 16.32 1.28 15.73
CA PHE A 256 17.36 0.29 15.47
C PHE A 256 18.64 0.87 14.86
N PHE A 257 18.51 1.87 14.01
CA PHE A 257 19.63 2.44 13.27
C PHE A 257 20.00 3.87 13.72
N GLY A 258 19.23 4.49 14.62
CA GLY A 258 19.40 5.88 15.02
C GLY A 258 19.02 6.88 13.91
N GLY A 259 19.17 8.16 14.18
CA GLY A 259 18.88 9.21 13.18
C GLY A 259 19.99 9.35 12.14
N GLY A 260 19.62 9.82 10.94
CA GLY A 260 20.55 10.17 9.87
C GLY A 260 20.13 9.70 8.48
N ILE A 261 20.93 10.09 7.48
CA ILE A 261 20.63 9.84 6.07
C ILE A 261 20.55 8.34 5.72
N VAL A 262 21.34 7.48 6.40
CA VAL A 262 21.28 6.03 6.17
C VAL A 262 19.97 5.45 6.67
N SER A 263 19.50 5.89 7.84
CA SER A 263 18.20 5.49 8.36
C SER A 263 17.09 5.93 7.42
N ALA A 264 17.19 7.12 6.83
CA ALA A 264 16.27 7.58 5.79
C ALA A 264 16.25 6.64 4.57
N VAL A 265 17.42 6.23 4.08
CA VAL A 265 17.57 5.25 2.98
C VAL A 265 16.94 3.90 3.36
N LEU A 266 17.24 3.37 4.55
CA LEU A 266 16.68 2.08 4.99
C LEU A 266 15.16 2.13 5.16
N ALA A 267 14.60 3.21 5.70
CA ALA A 267 13.15 3.40 5.76
C ALA A 267 12.53 3.45 4.37
N THR A 268 13.19 4.12 3.42
CA THR A 268 12.78 4.16 2.01
C THR A 268 12.79 2.76 1.39
N VAL A 269 13.83 1.95 1.66
CA VAL A 269 13.92 0.56 1.18
C VAL A 269 12.74 -0.27 1.70
N ILE A 270 12.48 -0.25 3.00
CA ILE A 270 11.40 -1.04 3.59
C ILE A 270 10.06 -0.65 2.99
N TYR A 271 9.79 0.65 2.80
CA TYR A 271 8.54 1.13 2.24
C TYR A 271 8.38 0.80 0.75
N SER A 272 9.44 0.91 -0.05
CA SER A 272 9.35 0.83 -1.51
C SER A 272 9.69 -0.54 -2.11
N ILE A 273 10.10 -1.52 -1.30
CA ILE A 273 10.46 -2.86 -1.79
C ILE A 273 9.28 -3.74 -2.25
N PRO A 274 8.02 -3.64 -1.74
CA PRO A 274 6.96 -4.58 -2.08
C PRO A 274 6.66 -4.72 -3.58
N PRO A 275 6.60 -3.66 -4.40
CA PRO A 275 6.31 -3.79 -5.82
C PRO A 275 7.32 -4.65 -6.57
N ILE A 276 8.62 -4.47 -6.31
CA ILE A 276 9.65 -5.23 -7.03
C ILE A 276 9.59 -6.73 -6.68
N ILE A 277 9.30 -7.09 -5.42
CA ILE A 277 9.12 -8.48 -5.02
C ILE A 277 7.93 -9.10 -5.75
N ARG A 278 6.76 -8.43 -5.70
CA ARG A 278 5.52 -8.94 -6.31
C ARG A 278 5.63 -9.09 -7.80
N LEU A 279 6.14 -8.07 -8.49
CA LEU A 279 6.21 -8.08 -9.94
C LEU A 279 7.32 -8.98 -10.46
N THR A 280 8.37 -9.24 -9.69
CA THR A 280 9.34 -10.29 -10.00
C THR A 280 8.68 -11.68 -9.88
N ALA A 281 8.00 -11.97 -8.77
CA ALA A 281 7.32 -13.24 -8.59
C ALA A 281 6.23 -13.46 -9.66
N LEU A 282 5.43 -12.43 -9.95
CA LEU A 282 4.38 -12.47 -10.96
C LEU A 282 4.96 -12.70 -12.37
N GLY A 283 5.96 -11.91 -12.77
CA GLY A 283 6.58 -12.03 -14.09
C GLY A 283 7.16 -13.43 -14.34
N LEU A 284 7.82 -14.02 -13.33
CA LEU A 284 8.37 -15.36 -13.44
C LEU A 284 7.30 -16.46 -13.45
N THR A 285 6.18 -16.26 -12.75
CA THR A 285 5.07 -17.24 -12.73
C THR A 285 4.20 -17.18 -13.98
N GLN A 286 4.13 -16.04 -14.65
CA GLN A 286 3.38 -15.85 -15.90
C GLN A 286 4.06 -16.47 -17.12
N VAL A 287 5.36 -16.79 -17.06
CA VAL A 287 6.06 -17.50 -18.13
C VAL A 287 5.47 -18.91 -18.28
N SER A 288 4.98 -19.22 -19.49
CA SER A 288 4.35 -20.52 -19.78
C SER A 288 5.22 -21.70 -19.34
N GLY A 289 4.59 -22.71 -18.74
CA GLY A 289 5.22 -23.96 -18.33
C GLY A 289 5.90 -24.70 -19.49
N THR A 290 5.34 -24.58 -20.69
CA THR A 290 5.88 -25.17 -21.93
C THR A 290 7.36 -24.81 -22.17
N TYR A 291 7.76 -23.57 -21.91
CA TYR A 291 9.18 -23.17 -22.03
C TYR A 291 10.08 -23.90 -21.04
N SER A 292 9.57 -24.19 -19.85
CA SER A 292 10.32 -24.96 -18.83
C SER A 292 10.42 -26.44 -19.20
N GLU A 293 9.38 -27.01 -19.81
CA GLU A 293 9.36 -28.40 -20.30
C GLU A 293 10.32 -28.57 -21.49
N VAL A 294 10.28 -27.67 -22.44
CA VAL A 294 11.23 -27.65 -23.58
C VAL A 294 12.67 -27.56 -23.07
N SER A 295 12.95 -26.64 -22.13
CA SER A 295 14.28 -26.55 -21.53
C SER A 295 14.76 -27.86 -20.91
N ARG A 296 13.88 -28.54 -20.15
CA ARG A 296 14.20 -29.83 -19.54
C ARG A 296 14.43 -30.93 -20.57
N SER A 297 13.65 -30.97 -21.65
CA SER A 297 13.82 -31.94 -22.75
C SER A 297 15.19 -31.82 -23.43
N PHE A 298 15.76 -30.61 -23.45
CA PHE A 298 17.15 -30.37 -23.88
C PHE A 298 18.20 -30.51 -22.78
N GLY A 299 17.85 -31.06 -21.60
CA GLY A 299 18.79 -31.29 -20.49
C GLY A 299 19.12 -30.00 -19.70
N GLY A 300 18.32 -28.94 -19.83
CA GLY A 300 18.54 -27.68 -19.12
C GLY A 300 18.30 -27.81 -17.61
N THR A 301 19.23 -27.27 -16.80
CA THR A 301 19.08 -27.17 -15.35
C THR A 301 18.09 -26.08 -14.95
N LEU A 302 17.59 -26.09 -13.70
CA LEU A 302 16.70 -25.06 -13.18
C LEU A 302 17.29 -23.66 -13.28
N LEU A 303 18.59 -23.52 -12.98
CA LEU A 303 19.29 -22.23 -13.07
C LEU A 303 19.43 -21.75 -14.52
N GLN A 304 19.73 -22.64 -15.45
CA GLN A 304 19.78 -22.33 -16.87
C GLN A 304 18.41 -21.90 -17.41
N THR A 305 17.35 -22.62 -17.02
CA THR A 305 15.96 -22.27 -17.39
C THR A 305 15.59 -20.91 -16.83
N LEU A 306 15.97 -20.62 -15.56
CA LEU A 306 15.72 -19.31 -14.95
C LEU A 306 16.44 -18.19 -15.69
N GLN A 307 17.76 -18.33 -15.89
CA GLN A 307 18.60 -17.25 -16.43
C GLN A 307 18.38 -16.99 -17.92
N LYS A 308 18.26 -18.09 -18.73
CA LYS A 308 18.21 -17.99 -20.19
C LYS A 308 16.81 -17.87 -20.76
N ILE A 309 15.78 -18.25 -19.99
CA ILE A 309 14.40 -18.30 -20.51
C ILE A 309 13.46 -17.45 -19.63
N LYS A 310 13.27 -17.83 -18.36
CA LYS A 310 12.25 -17.18 -17.53
C LYS A 310 12.58 -15.73 -17.20
N PHE A 311 13.83 -15.44 -16.83
CA PHE A 311 14.23 -14.10 -16.44
C PHE A 311 14.12 -13.11 -17.62
N PRO A 312 14.63 -13.38 -18.83
CA PRO A 312 14.44 -12.50 -19.99
C PRO A 312 12.97 -12.25 -20.33
N LEU A 313 12.12 -13.28 -20.29
CA LEU A 313 10.69 -13.14 -20.53
C LEU A 313 9.94 -12.38 -19.43
N ALA A 314 10.45 -12.41 -18.18
CA ALA A 314 9.90 -11.70 -17.06
C ALA A 314 10.36 -10.23 -16.97
N VAL A 315 11.41 -9.82 -17.73
CA VAL A 315 11.97 -8.46 -17.69
C VAL A 315 10.90 -7.36 -17.80
N PRO A 316 9.89 -7.42 -18.68
CA PRO A 316 8.86 -6.38 -18.74
C PRO A 316 8.12 -6.18 -17.40
N SER A 317 7.80 -7.26 -16.70
CA SER A 317 7.15 -7.19 -15.38
C SER A 317 8.11 -6.65 -14.30
N LEU A 318 9.39 -7.04 -14.34
CA LEU A 318 10.41 -6.52 -13.44
C LEU A 318 10.59 -5.02 -13.59
N VAL A 319 10.58 -4.50 -14.82
CA VAL A 319 10.74 -3.07 -15.08
C VAL A 319 9.54 -2.27 -14.58
N ILE A 320 8.33 -2.81 -14.70
CA ILE A 320 7.15 -2.20 -14.06
C ILE A 320 7.33 -2.15 -12.53
N GLY A 321 7.82 -3.24 -11.93
CA GLY A 321 8.14 -3.30 -10.50
C GLY A 321 9.20 -2.27 -10.09
N PHE A 322 10.26 -2.16 -10.88
CA PHE A 322 11.29 -1.15 -10.71
C PHE A 322 10.70 0.26 -10.72
N ASN A 323 9.87 0.57 -11.72
CA ASN A 323 9.24 1.87 -11.84
C ASN A 323 8.37 2.24 -10.64
N GLN A 324 7.52 1.32 -10.18
CA GLN A 324 6.70 1.53 -8.99
C GLN A 324 7.55 1.72 -7.73
N THR A 325 8.64 0.96 -7.59
CA THR A 325 9.61 1.11 -6.49
C THR A 325 10.24 2.49 -6.49
N VAL A 326 10.64 3.02 -7.65
CA VAL A 326 11.20 4.36 -7.79
C VAL A 326 10.19 5.44 -7.36
N VAL A 327 8.96 5.36 -7.84
CA VAL A 327 7.90 6.33 -7.48
C VAL A 327 7.65 6.33 -5.97
N MET A 328 7.55 5.13 -5.36
CA MET A 328 7.39 5.01 -3.91
C MET A 328 8.63 5.54 -3.15
N ALA A 329 9.85 5.32 -3.67
CA ALA A 329 11.07 5.84 -3.06
C ALA A 329 11.10 7.37 -3.06
N PHE A 330 10.68 8.04 -4.14
CA PHE A 330 10.53 9.49 -4.16
C PHE A 330 9.46 10.00 -3.19
N ALA A 331 8.31 9.34 -3.10
CA ALA A 331 7.26 9.70 -2.17
C ALA A 331 7.76 9.66 -0.70
N MET A 332 8.57 8.67 -0.36
CA MET A 332 9.12 8.52 0.99
C MET A 332 10.10 9.65 1.36
N GLN A 333 10.75 10.31 0.39
CA GLN A 333 11.71 11.40 0.67
C GLN A 333 11.08 12.58 1.41
N ILE A 334 9.76 12.78 1.31
CA ILE A 334 9.06 13.89 1.97
C ILE A 334 9.05 13.71 3.50
N VAL A 335 9.03 12.48 4.00
CA VAL A 335 8.92 12.19 5.44
C VAL A 335 10.24 11.78 6.09
N THR A 336 11.23 11.37 5.31
CA THR A 336 12.54 10.98 5.84
C THR A 336 13.29 12.06 6.63
N PRO A 337 13.06 13.39 6.45
CA PRO A 337 13.67 14.43 7.30
C PRO A 337 13.36 14.26 8.78
N LEU A 338 12.21 13.68 9.14
CA LEU A 338 11.84 13.41 10.54
C LEU A 338 12.84 12.49 11.26
N ILE A 339 13.58 11.68 10.52
CA ILE A 339 14.61 10.79 11.06
C ILE A 339 16.03 11.18 10.62
N GLY A 340 16.20 12.38 10.09
CA GLY A 340 17.50 12.92 9.68
C GLY A 340 17.86 12.71 8.22
N GLY A 341 16.83 12.49 7.34
CA GLY A 341 16.98 12.55 5.88
C GLY A 341 17.36 13.96 5.42
N LYS A 342 18.02 14.02 4.26
CA LYS A 342 18.51 15.27 3.64
C LYS A 342 17.91 15.46 2.26
N GLY A 343 18.29 16.53 1.58
CA GLY A 343 17.88 16.82 0.21
C GLY A 343 16.58 17.61 0.13
N LEU A 344 15.83 17.45 -0.97
CA LEU A 344 14.59 18.18 -1.24
C LEU A 344 13.51 17.95 -0.18
N GLY A 345 13.41 16.73 0.37
CA GLY A 345 12.46 16.45 1.45
C GLY A 345 12.69 17.34 2.66
N LEU A 346 13.96 17.60 3.03
CA LEU A 346 14.31 18.51 4.14
C LEU A 346 13.88 19.95 3.83
N GLU A 347 13.99 20.38 2.56
CA GLU A 347 13.54 21.69 2.15
C GLU A 347 12.01 21.84 2.23
N VAL A 348 11.26 20.78 1.84
CA VAL A 348 9.79 20.73 2.03
C VAL A 348 9.44 20.81 3.52
N PHE A 349 10.11 20.02 4.36
CA PHE A 349 9.90 20.01 5.80
C PHE A 349 10.21 21.38 6.44
N ASN A 350 11.32 22.01 6.06
CA ASN A 350 11.71 23.33 6.55
C ASN A 350 10.72 24.42 6.09
N GLY A 351 10.24 24.34 4.84
CA GLY A 351 9.21 25.21 4.31
C GLY A 351 7.93 25.12 5.13
N LEU A 352 7.49 23.90 5.44
CA LEU A 352 6.30 23.65 6.28
C LEU A 352 6.50 24.19 7.71
N ALA A 353 7.64 23.85 8.34
CA ALA A 353 7.92 24.20 9.73
C ALA A 353 8.05 25.72 9.94
N ARG A 354 8.49 26.46 8.91
CA ARG A 354 8.68 27.93 8.96
C ARG A 354 7.59 28.70 8.26
N SER A 355 6.53 28.01 7.76
CA SER A 355 5.47 28.61 6.93
C SER A 355 6.01 29.35 5.68
N ASP A 356 7.17 28.92 5.18
CA ASP A 356 7.78 29.41 3.95
C ASP A 356 7.24 28.61 2.76
N THR A 357 6.12 29.09 2.23
CA THR A 357 5.40 28.45 1.13
C THR A 357 6.26 28.35 -0.14
N GLY A 358 7.06 29.38 -0.43
CA GLY A 358 7.90 29.41 -1.64
C GLY A 358 8.95 28.30 -1.62
N ARG A 359 9.67 28.16 -0.52
CA ARG A 359 10.68 27.11 -0.30
C ARG A 359 10.07 25.72 -0.35
N GLY A 360 8.97 25.50 0.38
CA GLY A 360 8.30 24.20 0.44
C GLY A 360 7.77 23.75 -0.93
N LEU A 361 7.09 24.65 -1.66
CA LEU A 361 6.54 24.34 -2.99
C LEU A 361 7.64 24.11 -4.03
N ALA A 362 8.67 24.96 -4.06
CA ALA A 362 9.79 24.77 -5.00
C ALA A 362 10.45 23.40 -4.83
N ALA A 363 10.73 23.00 -3.57
CA ALA A 363 11.30 21.70 -3.26
C ALA A 363 10.37 20.54 -3.60
N GLY A 364 9.07 20.67 -3.30
CA GLY A 364 8.06 19.66 -3.66
C GLY A 364 7.95 19.46 -5.17
N ILE A 365 7.91 20.56 -5.93
CA ILE A 365 7.95 20.50 -7.40
C ILE A 365 9.24 19.82 -7.86
N GLY A 366 10.40 20.14 -7.27
CA GLY A 366 11.67 19.49 -7.59
C GLY A 366 11.64 17.97 -7.45
N ILE A 367 11.02 17.44 -6.38
CA ILE A 367 10.82 15.99 -6.19
C ILE A 367 9.97 15.40 -7.33
N VAL A 368 8.86 16.05 -7.65
CA VAL A 368 7.94 15.59 -8.71
C VAL A 368 8.62 15.59 -10.07
N LEU A 369 9.40 16.63 -10.39
CA LEU A 369 10.11 16.72 -11.68
C LEU A 369 11.17 15.61 -11.82
N LEU A 370 11.96 15.35 -10.78
CA LEU A 370 12.90 14.23 -10.79
C LEU A 370 12.18 12.88 -10.94
N ALA A 371 11.09 12.68 -10.21
CA ALA A 371 10.30 11.46 -10.31
C ALA A 371 9.74 11.25 -11.72
N ILE A 372 9.18 12.30 -12.36
CA ILE A 372 8.67 12.25 -13.73
C ILE A 372 9.78 11.89 -14.73
N ILE A 373 10.95 12.51 -14.61
CA ILE A 373 12.07 12.22 -15.53
C ILE A 373 12.43 10.73 -15.48
N ILE A 374 12.60 10.17 -14.29
CA ILE A 374 13.00 8.77 -14.11
C ILE A 374 11.86 7.83 -14.52
N ASP A 375 10.62 8.13 -14.14
CA ASP A 375 9.42 7.35 -14.51
C ASP A 375 9.31 7.21 -16.03
N ARG A 376 9.40 8.31 -16.77
CA ARG A 376 9.27 8.31 -18.24
C ARG A 376 10.41 7.55 -18.94
N ILE A 377 11.65 7.69 -18.46
CA ILE A 377 12.79 6.93 -18.96
C ILE A 377 12.55 5.42 -18.77
N THR A 378 12.12 5.03 -17.58
CA THR A 378 11.87 3.64 -17.21
C THR A 378 10.72 3.03 -18.00
N LEU A 379 9.60 3.75 -18.14
CA LEU A 379 8.45 3.30 -18.96
C LEU A 379 8.81 3.12 -20.42
N ALA A 380 9.58 4.04 -21.00
CA ALA A 380 10.01 3.93 -22.40
C ALA A 380 10.94 2.71 -22.61
N TRP A 381 11.80 2.44 -21.64
CA TRP A 381 12.63 1.23 -21.69
C TRP A 381 11.79 -0.04 -21.61
N THR A 382 10.77 -0.08 -20.74
CA THR A 382 9.81 -1.20 -20.67
C THR A 382 9.14 -1.45 -22.04
N LYS A 383 8.66 -0.38 -22.67
CA LYS A 383 7.99 -0.49 -23.98
C LYS A 383 8.93 -1.08 -25.05
N LYS A 384 10.18 -0.61 -25.11
CA LYS A 384 11.19 -1.16 -26.03
C LYS A 384 11.47 -2.64 -25.77
N GLN A 385 11.54 -3.07 -24.49
CA GLN A 385 11.75 -4.48 -24.16
C GLN A 385 10.55 -5.35 -24.56
N ARG A 386 9.32 -4.87 -24.36
CA ARG A 386 8.10 -5.60 -24.78
C ARG A 386 8.03 -5.76 -26.30
N GLN A 387 8.38 -4.72 -27.05
CA GLN A 387 8.46 -4.77 -28.51
C GLN A 387 9.55 -5.75 -28.98
N ALA A 388 10.74 -5.71 -28.37
CA ALA A 388 11.82 -6.64 -28.69
C ALA A 388 11.49 -8.11 -28.44
N LEU A 389 10.59 -8.38 -27.48
CA LEU A 389 10.09 -9.73 -27.17
C LEU A 389 8.84 -10.11 -27.98
N GLY A 390 8.35 -9.25 -28.88
CA GLY A 390 7.15 -9.51 -29.67
C GLY A 390 5.84 -9.55 -28.85
N LEU A 391 5.85 -8.97 -27.63
CA LEU A 391 4.71 -8.97 -26.72
C LEU A 391 3.73 -7.81 -26.98
N GLU A 392 4.07 -6.84 -27.82
CA GLU A 392 3.20 -5.77 -28.31
C GLU A 392 3.29 -5.74 -29.83
N ALA A 393 2.13 -5.82 -30.50
CA ALA A 393 2.04 -5.44 -31.91
C ALA A 393 2.29 -3.93 -32.05
N ASN A 394 2.95 -3.52 -33.12
CA ASN A 394 3.28 -2.12 -33.49
C ASN A 394 2.08 -1.17 -33.38
#